data_77bac28b811f28c78d07189a7076b9a4
#
_entry.id   77bac28b811f28c78d07189a7076b9a4
#
_cell.length_a   1.000
_cell.length_b   1.000
_cell.length_c   1.000
_cell.angle_alpha   90.00
_cell.angle_beta   90.00
_cell.angle_gamma   90.00
#
_symmetry.space_group_name_H-M   'P 1'
#
loop_
_entity.id
_entity.type
_entity.pdbx_description
1 polymer ?
#
loop_
_entity_poly.entity_id
_entity_poly.type
_entity_poly.pdbx_seq_one_letter_code
_entity_poly.pdbx_strand_id
1 'polypeptide(L)'
;MIHRPVPAAALPLDTRQSTTTVAPRIGHRRLSFVSLLVAVFALYTAAMAVRITVRKYYIFLPDYVRWSLTPGPAVGDRPTHVFFMFVDHFEPDRNAARVREWARRYAELAARHRDSGGRAPRHTFFYPVEQDAPDVMLALHDLVRAGFGEVEVHLHHDYDTASMLRRKLDSAIRGAQAYGFFQGPDGATHFAFIHGNWGLDNSNGPLMCGVDEELRLLRELGCFADYTFPSVYEDSQPPFVNTIYAARDDDQPKSYRRWFPISAVKTGAADLVIFQGPLVFAPSTRPASLFLDLDDGNIHPARPAAPNRVDRWVRANIHVPERPDWIFVKVFAHGVTSPEDEDTVVGPTFDRTLTYLEQRYNDGHRYILHYVTAREAYNLVRAATDGVQGDPQSYFDYVIPQYRVGAGTVETTRHAVSASTP
;
A
#
# COMPACT_ATOMS: atom_id res chain seq x y z
N MET A 1 -73.18 -17.80 -95.92
CA MET A 1 -74.53 -17.50 -95.47
C MET A 1 -74.43 -17.09 -94.04
N ILE A 2 -74.50 -15.81 -93.78
CA ILE A 2 -75.50 -15.05 -93.10
C ILE A 2 -75.98 -15.71 -91.81
N HIS A 3 -75.61 -15.11 -90.69
CA HIS A 3 -76.49 -14.47 -89.69
C HIS A 3 -75.74 -13.79 -88.53
N ARG A 4 -76.17 -12.57 -88.37
CA ARG A 4 -75.87 -11.80 -87.14
C ARG A 4 -76.84 -12.13 -86.04
N PRO A 5 -76.51 -12.01 -84.86
CA PRO A 5 -77.43 -11.64 -83.81
C PRO A 5 -77.04 -10.55 -82.82
N VAL A 6 -77.88 -10.04 -82.22
CA VAL A 6 -78.41 -9.08 -81.28
C VAL A 6 -77.65 -8.99 -79.96
N PRO A 7 -77.51 -7.79 -79.28
CA PRO A 7 -76.73 -7.55 -78.08
C PRO A 7 -77.44 -7.91 -76.78
N ALA A 8 -76.69 -8.36 -75.79
CA ALA A 8 -77.11 -8.59 -74.41
C ALA A 8 -76.71 -7.49 -73.45
N ALA A 9 -77.62 -7.25 -72.52
CA ALA A 9 -77.64 -6.13 -71.56
C ALA A 9 -76.53 -6.10 -70.55
N ALA A 10 -76.13 -4.90 -70.22
CA ALA A 10 -75.18 -4.60 -69.14
C ALA A 10 -75.82 -4.74 -67.76
N LEU A 11 -75.13 -5.43 -66.83
CA LEU A 11 -75.40 -5.48 -65.40
C LEU A 11 -74.47 -4.48 -64.68
N PRO A 12 -74.92 -3.85 -63.60
CA PRO A 12 -74.13 -2.82 -62.91
C PRO A 12 -72.99 -3.42 -62.10
N LEU A 13 -71.83 -2.74 -62.16
CA LEU A 13 -70.63 -3.00 -61.36
C LEU A 13 -70.89 -2.60 -59.90
N ASP A 14 -70.86 -3.58 -59.00
CA ASP A 14 -70.80 -3.39 -57.55
C ASP A 14 -69.42 -2.91 -57.16
N THR A 15 -69.23 -1.63 -56.84
CA THR A 15 -68.00 -1.01 -56.31
C THR A 15 -67.92 -1.27 -54.81
N ARG A 16 -67.43 -2.45 -54.42
CA ARG A 16 -66.96 -2.64 -53.07
C ARG A 16 -65.60 -1.93 -52.93
N GLN A 17 -65.58 -0.79 -52.26
CA GLN A 17 -64.36 -0.16 -51.76
C GLN A 17 -63.73 -1.04 -50.69
N SER A 18 -62.68 -1.72 -51.03
CA SER A 18 -61.80 -2.38 -50.09
C SER A 18 -61.00 -1.30 -49.27
N THR A 19 -61.47 -1.01 -48.06
CA THR A 19 -60.73 -0.23 -47.10
C THR A 19 -59.57 -1.06 -46.57
N THR A 20 -58.39 -0.94 -47.20
CA THR A 20 -57.16 -1.47 -46.67
C THR A 20 -56.74 -0.63 -45.44
N THR A 21 -57.02 -1.15 -44.25
CA THR A 21 -56.47 -0.60 -43.00
C THR A 21 -54.97 -0.79 -43.03
N VAL A 22 -54.28 0.29 -43.32
CA VAL A 22 -52.81 0.35 -43.18
C VAL A 22 -52.54 0.35 -41.68
N ALA A 23 -52.06 -0.78 -41.15
CA ALA A 23 -51.55 -0.84 -39.78
C ALA A 23 -50.41 0.18 -39.62
N PRO A 24 -50.39 0.94 -38.50
CA PRO A 24 -49.32 1.90 -38.29
C PRO A 24 -48.00 1.13 -38.23
N ARG A 25 -47.10 1.38 -39.17
CA ARG A 25 -45.71 0.95 -39.12
C ARG A 25 -45.11 1.60 -37.87
N ILE A 26 -44.83 0.78 -36.85
CA ILE A 26 -43.99 1.16 -35.74
C ILE A 26 -42.62 1.47 -36.35
N GLY A 27 -42.41 2.74 -36.62
CA GLY A 27 -41.10 3.22 -37.07
C GLY A 27 -40.08 2.93 -35.99
N HIS A 28 -39.22 1.94 -36.18
CA HIS A 28 -38.01 1.80 -35.40
C HIS A 28 -37.22 3.10 -35.58
N ARG A 29 -37.34 4.02 -34.61
CA ARG A 29 -36.51 5.21 -34.57
C ARG A 29 -35.08 4.67 -34.47
N ARG A 30 -34.33 4.76 -35.56
CA ARG A 30 -32.88 4.55 -35.53
C ARG A 30 -32.35 5.56 -34.53
N LEU A 31 -31.86 5.07 -33.38
CA LEU A 31 -31.13 5.93 -32.43
C LEU A 31 -30.06 6.69 -33.24
N SER A 32 -30.07 8.02 -33.16
CA SER A 32 -29.04 8.79 -33.82
C SER A 32 -27.70 8.42 -33.20
N PHE A 33 -26.60 8.50 -33.95
CA PHE A 33 -25.27 8.25 -33.44
C PHE A 33 -24.96 9.04 -32.14
N VAL A 34 -25.46 10.28 -32.09
CA VAL A 34 -25.36 11.14 -30.90
C VAL A 34 -26.13 10.55 -29.71
N SER A 35 -27.35 10.05 -29.94
CA SER A 35 -28.14 9.41 -28.87
C SER A 35 -27.43 8.17 -28.32
N LEU A 36 -26.77 7.40 -29.18
CA LEU A 36 -25.97 6.24 -28.78
C LEU A 36 -24.78 6.66 -27.92
N LEU A 37 -24.04 7.69 -28.34
CA LEU A 37 -22.90 8.22 -27.58
C LEU A 37 -23.33 8.74 -26.19
N VAL A 38 -24.45 9.48 -26.13
CA VAL A 38 -24.99 9.97 -24.86
C VAL A 38 -25.39 8.81 -23.96
N ALA A 39 -26.03 7.76 -24.50
CA ALA A 39 -26.41 6.59 -23.73
C ALA A 39 -25.18 5.82 -23.19
N VAL A 40 -24.14 5.64 -24.02
CA VAL A 40 -22.88 5.00 -23.60
C VAL A 40 -22.19 5.82 -22.51
N PHE A 41 -22.12 7.13 -22.68
CA PHE A 41 -21.55 8.03 -21.66
C PHE A 41 -22.32 7.98 -20.35
N ALA A 42 -23.66 8.02 -20.40
CA ALA A 42 -24.50 7.91 -19.22
C ALA A 42 -24.33 6.57 -18.50
N LEU A 43 -24.23 5.48 -19.25
CA LEU A 43 -23.98 4.15 -18.69
C LEU A 43 -22.59 4.06 -18.05
N TYR A 44 -21.57 4.61 -18.71
CA TYR A 44 -20.21 4.65 -18.16
C TYR A 44 -20.14 5.47 -16.88
N THR A 45 -20.75 6.65 -16.83
CA THR A 45 -20.77 7.50 -15.62
C THR A 45 -21.54 6.83 -14.48
N ALA A 46 -22.66 6.15 -14.77
CA ALA A 46 -23.40 5.38 -13.78
C ALA A 46 -22.56 4.21 -13.24
N ALA A 47 -21.89 3.46 -14.10
CA ALA A 47 -21.00 2.38 -13.71
C ALA A 47 -19.82 2.89 -12.86
N MET A 48 -19.26 4.06 -13.22
CA MET A 48 -18.20 4.70 -12.46
C MET A 48 -18.69 5.15 -11.07
N ALA A 49 -19.89 5.73 -10.97
CA ALA A 49 -20.50 6.12 -9.69
C ALA A 49 -20.71 4.90 -8.78
N VAL A 50 -21.21 3.80 -9.32
CA VAL A 50 -21.33 2.53 -8.58
C VAL A 50 -19.96 2.06 -8.11
N ARG A 51 -18.95 2.10 -8.98
CA ARG A 51 -17.59 1.70 -8.62
C ARG A 51 -16.99 2.57 -7.50
N ILE A 52 -17.17 3.89 -7.58
CA ILE A 52 -16.71 4.83 -6.54
C ILE A 52 -17.34 4.46 -5.18
N THR A 53 -18.62 4.14 -5.17
CA THR A 53 -19.34 3.78 -3.95
C THR A 53 -18.91 2.42 -3.42
N VAL A 54 -18.92 1.38 -4.26
CA VAL A 54 -18.59 0.00 -3.85
C VAL A 54 -17.12 -0.13 -3.42
N ARG A 55 -16.23 0.60 -4.09
CA ARG A 55 -14.79 0.62 -3.78
C ARG A 55 -14.40 1.70 -2.77
N LYS A 56 -15.37 2.38 -2.18
CA LYS A 56 -15.18 3.43 -1.16
C LYS A 56 -14.21 4.54 -1.59
N TYR A 57 -14.04 4.76 -2.89
CA TYR A 57 -13.15 5.82 -3.39
C TYR A 57 -13.58 7.21 -2.95
N TYR A 58 -14.86 7.41 -2.63
CA TYR A 58 -15.39 8.68 -2.12
C TYR A 58 -14.65 9.16 -0.84
N ILE A 59 -14.00 8.26 -0.10
CA ILE A 59 -13.27 8.61 1.12
C ILE A 59 -12.10 9.53 0.79
N PHE A 60 -11.33 9.23 -0.25
CA PHE A 60 -10.09 9.94 -0.58
C PHE A 60 -10.13 10.69 -1.92
N LEU A 61 -11.15 10.47 -2.75
CA LEU A 61 -11.25 11.06 -4.09
C LEU A 61 -11.17 12.60 -4.10
N PRO A 62 -11.78 13.35 -3.16
CA PRO A 62 -11.63 14.80 -3.13
C PRO A 62 -10.17 15.25 -2.97
N ASP A 63 -9.42 14.59 -2.08
CA ASP A 63 -8.00 14.89 -1.88
C ASP A 63 -7.15 14.41 -3.03
N TYR A 64 -7.47 13.25 -3.62
CA TYR A 64 -6.80 12.77 -4.83
C TYR A 64 -6.94 13.76 -6.00
N VAL A 65 -8.11 14.31 -6.22
CA VAL A 65 -8.32 15.33 -7.27
C VAL A 65 -7.48 16.57 -6.97
N ARG A 66 -7.51 17.06 -5.74
CA ARG A 66 -6.66 18.18 -5.32
C ARG A 66 -5.18 17.89 -5.57
N TRP A 67 -4.67 16.74 -5.09
CA TRP A 67 -3.30 16.31 -5.30
C TRP A 67 -2.95 16.24 -6.79
N SER A 68 -3.81 15.63 -7.62
CA SER A 68 -3.55 15.44 -9.05
C SER A 68 -3.52 16.74 -9.86
N LEU A 69 -4.18 17.78 -9.37
CA LEU A 69 -4.22 19.12 -9.99
C LEU A 69 -3.15 20.07 -9.43
N THR A 70 -2.52 19.72 -8.30
CA THR A 70 -1.47 20.52 -7.70
C THR A 70 -0.13 20.22 -8.38
N PRO A 71 0.54 21.20 -8.99
CA PRO A 71 1.88 20.98 -9.52
C PRO A 71 2.82 20.49 -8.42
N GLY A 72 3.65 19.52 -8.75
CA GLY A 72 4.71 19.08 -7.84
C GLY A 72 5.61 20.26 -7.46
N PRO A 73 6.19 20.28 -6.24
CA PRO A 73 7.08 21.35 -5.83
C PRO A 73 8.29 21.43 -6.74
N ALA A 74 8.79 22.66 -6.95
CA ALA A 74 10.01 22.88 -7.71
C ALA A 74 11.22 22.37 -6.89
N VAL A 75 11.95 21.41 -7.44
CA VAL A 75 13.15 20.85 -6.83
C VAL A 75 14.41 21.68 -7.17
N GLY A 76 14.31 22.56 -8.17
CA GLY A 76 15.45 23.32 -8.69
C GLY A 76 16.50 22.43 -9.36
N ASP A 77 17.78 22.77 -9.23
CA ASP A 77 18.88 22.02 -9.83
C ASP A 77 19.39 20.88 -8.94
N ARG A 78 18.77 20.65 -7.79
CA ARG A 78 19.16 19.56 -6.88
C ARG A 78 18.70 18.21 -7.41
N PRO A 79 19.50 17.13 -7.27
CA PRO A 79 19.03 15.79 -7.57
C PRO A 79 17.87 15.41 -6.66
N THR A 80 16.95 14.62 -7.21
CA THR A 80 15.87 14.01 -6.44
C THR A 80 16.35 12.71 -5.82
N HIS A 81 16.30 12.62 -4.50
CA HIS A 81 16.57 11.39 -3.77
C HIS A 81 15.32 10.52 -3.73
N VAL A 82 15.43 9.28 -4.18
CA VAL A 82 14.33 8.30 -4.15
C VAL A 82 14.64 7.28 -3.07
N PHE A 83 13.87 7.30 -1.99
CA PHE A 83 13.98 6.35 -0.88
C PHE A 83 12.97 5.23 -1.09
N PHE A 84 13.46 4.09 -1.58
CA PHE A 84 12.65 2.91 -1.82
C PHE A 84 12.64 2.03 -0.58
N MET A 85 11.45 1.81 -0.01
CA MET A 85 11.23 0.92 1.12
C MET A 85 10.22 -0.16 0.78
N PHE A 86 10.55 -1.37 1.16
CA PHE A 86 9.65 -2.51 1.08
C PHE A 86 9.18 -2.85 2.49
N VAL A 87 7.88 -2.66 2.77
CA VAL A 87 7.26 -3.04 4.03
C VAL A 87 6.42 -4.30 3.79
N ASP A 88 6.83 -5.42 4.36
CA ASP A 88 6.22 -6.72 4.10
C ASP A 88 5.42 -7.17 5.32
N HIS A 89 4.16 -7.51 5.14
CA HIS A 89 3.40 -8.30 6.10
C HIS A 89 4.00 -9.71 6.10
N PHE A 90 5.08 -9.87 6.86
CA PHE A 90 5.92 -11.06 6.84
C PHE A 90 5.35 -12.15 7.73
N GLU A 91 4.41 -12.93 7.19
CA GLU A 91 3.57 -13.89 7.89
C GLU A 91 3.94 -15.35 7.51
N PRO A 92 5.02 -15.91 8.07
CA PRO A 92 5.50 -17.23 7.70
C PRO A 92 4.72 -18.40 8.34
N ASP A 93 3.63 -18.12 9.04
CA ASP A 93 2.79 -19.12 9.72
C ASP A 93 3.61 -20.06 10.65
N ARG A 94 4.45 -19.46 11.51
CA ARG A 94 5.35 -20.16 12.45
C ARG A 94 6.34 -21.12 11.76
N ASN A 95 6.56 -20.99 10.47
CA ASN A 95 7.40 -21.88 9.67
C ASN A 95 8.80 -21.31 9.45
N ALA A 96 9.73 -21.62 10.34
CA ALA A 96 11.12 -21.16 10.25
C ALA A 96 11.87 -21.73 9.02
N ALA A 97 11.49 -22.89 8.49
CA ALA A 97 12.11 -23.42 7.28
C ALA A 97 11.76 -22.56 6.06
N ARG A 98 10.53 -22.05 5.97
CA ARG A 98 10.11 -21.11 4.95
C ARG A 98 10.91 -19.80 5.04
N VAL A 99 11.10 -19.25 6.24
CA VAL A 99 11.92 -18.04 6.44
C VAL A 99 13.36 -18.25 5.97
N ARG A 100 13.96 -19.39 6.26
CA ARG A 100 15.32 -19.71 5.81
C ARG A 100 15.44 -19.88 4.30
N GLU A 101 14.44 -20.49 3.65
CA GLU A 101 14.43 -20.61 2.18
C GLU A 101 14.20 -19.25 1.53
N TRP A 102 13.28 -18.43 2.05
CA TRP A 102 13.09 -17.05 1.63
C TRP A 102 14.41 -16.25 1.73
N ALA A 103 15.11 -16.38 2.88
CA ALA A 103 16.39 -15.73 3.12
C ALA A 103 17.46 -16.11 2.08
N ARG A 104 17.56 -17.38 1.74
CA ARG A 104 18.49 -17.87 0.71
C ARG A 104 18.19 -17.24 -0.65
N ARG A 105 16.93 -17.23 -1.07
CA ARG A 105 16.48 -16.63 -2.35
C ARG A 105 16.69 -15.11 -2.34
N TYR A 106 16.38 -14.46 -1.23
CA TYR A 106 16.58 -13.01 -1.11
C TYR A 106 18.06 -12.62 -1.16
N ALA A 107 18.94 -13.41 -0.56
CA ALA A 107 20.38 -13.19 -0.64
C ALA A 107 20.89 -13.22 -2.10
N GLU A 108 20.40 -14.16 -2.90
CA GLU A 108 20.73 -14.27 -4.32
C GLU A 108 20.21 -13.07 -5.14
N LEU A 109 19.01 -12.58 -4.82
CA LEU A 109 18.45 -11.37 -5.40
C LEU A 109 19.29 -10.14 -5.00
N ALA A 110 19.47 -9.92 -3.70
CA ALA A 110 20.15 -8.76 -3.13
C ALA A 110 21.61 -8.65 -3.57
N ALA A 111 22.28 -9.77 -3.90
CA ALA A 111 23.64 -9.77 -4.38
C ALA A 111 23.81 -9.04 -5.74
N ARG A 112 22.75 -8.92 -6.54
CA ARG A 112 22.78 -8.33 -7.88
C ARG A 112 22.44 -6.84 -7.93
N HIS A 113 21.95 -6.28 -6.83
CA HIS A 113 21.38 -4.94 -6.80
C HIS A 113 22.13 -4.02 -5.85
N ARG A 114 22.30 -2.75 -6.22
CA ARG A 114 22.92 -1.72 -5.39
C ARG A 114 22.25 -0.36 -5.59
N ASP A 115 22.08 0.34 -4.50
CA ASP A 115 21.71 1.76 -4.53
C ASP A 115 22.94 2.66 -4.79
N SER A 116 22.76 3.97 -4.75
CA SER A 116 23.82 4.96 -4.96
C SER A 116 24.95 4.88 -3.93
N GLY A 117 24.66 4.40 -2.73
CA GLY A 117 25.62 4.19 -1.64
C GLY A 117 26.27 2.81 -1.66
N GLY A 118 25.97 1.97 -2.66
CA GLY A 118 26.46 0.60 -2.75
C GLY A 118 25.74 -0.37 -1.81
N ARG A 119 24.60 0.02 -1.21
CA ARG A 119 23.80 -0.85 -0.34
C ARG A 119 22.93 -1.78 -1.18
N ALA A 120 22.83 -3.03 -0.78
CA ALA A 120 21.84 -3.96 -1.33
C ALA A 120 20.41 -3.56 -0.92
N PRO A 121 19.38 -4.00 -1.66
CA PRO A 121 17.99 -3.83 -1.24
C PRO A 121 17.80 -4.28 0.21
N ARG A 122 17.04 -3.49 0.97
CA ARG A 122 16.69 -3.80 2.35
C ARG A 122 15.19 -3.99 2.47
N HIS A 123 14.80 -4.93 3.33
CA HIS A 123 13.43 -5.30 3.59
C HIS A 123 13.01 -4.87 4.99
N THR A 124 11.76 -4.51 5.20
CA THR A 124 11.21 -4.37 6.54
C THR A 124 10.22 -5.49 6.78
N PHE A 125 10.58 -6.38 7.70
CA PHE A 125 9.80 -7.55 8.07
C PHE A 125 8.81 -7.16 9.16
N PHE A 126 7.59 -6.78 8.80
CA PHE A 126 6.52 -6.58 9.76
C PHE A 126 5.99 -7.95 10.18
N TYR A 127 6.51 -8.45 11.29
CA TYR A 127 6.25 -9.79 11.80
C TYR A 127 5.04 -9.82 12.73
N PRO A 128 4.09 -10.78 12.55
CA PRO A 128 2.92 -10.92 13.41
C PRO A 128 3.34 -11.43 14.79
N VAL A 129 3.51 -10.49 15.71
CA VAL A 129 4.10 -10.72 17.04
C VAL A 129 3.23 -11.62 17.93
N GLU A 130 1.94 -11.80 17.59
CA GLU A 130 1.05 -12.76 18.25
C GLU A 130 1.37 -14.22 17.93
N GLN A 131 2.20 -14.48 16.92
CA GLN A 131 2.53 -15.87 16.54
C GLN A 131 3.44 -16.59 17.55
N ASP A 132 4.24 -15.86 18.32
CA ASP A 132 5.17 -16.39 19.34
C ASP A 132 5.89 -17.68 18.85
N ALA A 133 6.79 -17.54 17.88
CA ALA A 133 7.50 -18.65 17.26
C ALA A 133 9.03 -18.48 17.39
N PRO A 134 9.67 -19.03 18.45
CA PRO A 134 11.10 -18.85 18.72
C PRO A 134 12.01 -19.19 17.54
N ASP A 135 11.73 -20.27 16.81
CA ASP A 135 12.54 -20.68 15.66
C ASP A 135 12.43 -19.71 14.47
N VAL A 136 11.26 -19.06 14.30
CA VAL A 136 11.07 -18.00 13.31
C VAL A 136 11.83 -16.75 13.74
N MET A 137 11.75 -16.38 15.02
CA MET A 137 12.50 -15.24 15.56
C MET A 137 14.01 -15.42 15.41
N LEU A 138 14.54 -16.63 15.58
CA LEU A 138 15.95 -16.95 15.29
C LEU A 138 16.29 -16.80 13.82
N ALA A 139 15.42 -17.27 12.92
CA ALA A 139 15.63 -17.13 11.48
C ALA A 139 15.58 -15.66 11.04
N LEU A 140 14.67 -14.86 11.58
CA LEU A 140 14.60 -13.41 11.37
C LEU A 140 15.85 -12.70 11.93
N HIS A 141 16.32 -13.08 13.10
CA HIS A 141 17.56 -12.55 13.66
C HIS A 141 18.75 -12.79 12.72
N ASP A 142 18.86 -14.00 12.15
CA ASP A 142 19.93 -14.31 11.20
C ASP A 142 19.81 -13.48 9.91
N LEU A 143 18.59 -13.23 9.41
CA LEU A 143 18.31 -12.33 8.29
C LEU A 143 18.76 -10.89 8.55
N VAL A 144 18.41 -10.34 9.70
CA VAL A 144 18.79 -8.97 10.09
C VAL A 144 20.29 -8.85 10.26
N ARG A 145 20.93 -9.82 10.88
CA ARG A 145 22.40 -9.88 11.01
C ARG A 145 23.13 -9.96 9.67
N ALA A 146 22.54 -10.62 8.68
CA ALA A 146 23.05 -10.66 7.32
C ALA A 146 22.91 -9.31 6.59
N GLY A 147 22.25 -8.33 7.19
CA GLY A 147 22.07 -6.99 6.63
C GLY A 147 20.89 -6.85 5.66
N PHE A 148 20.01 -7.83 5.59
CA PHE A 148 18.90 -7.84 4.64
C PHE A 148 17.69 -6.99 5.05
N GLY A 149 17.68 -6.44 6.27
CA GLY A 149 16.59 -5.58 6.69
C GLY A 149 16.48 -5.43 8.20
N GLU A 150 15.27 -5.05 8.63
CA GLU A 150 14.91 -4.87 10.04
C GLU A 150 13.53 -5.49 10.31
N VAL A 151 13.31 -5.95 11.56
CA VAL A 151 12.01 -6.47 12.01
C VAL A 151 11.23 -5.36 12.67
N GLU A 152 9.93 -5.27 12.33
CA GLU A 152 8.98 -4.34 12.92
C GLU A 152 7.69 -5.05 13.33
N VAL A 153 6.83 -4.38 14.08
CA VAL A 153 5.64 -4.98 14.68
C VAL A 153 4.48 -5.04 13.68
N HIS A 154 3.98 -6.24 13.44
CA HIS A 154 2.68 -6.51 12.85
C HIS A 154 1.79 -7.18 13.90
N LEU A 155 0.51 -6.83 13.98
CA LEU A 155 -0.40 -7.41 14.94
C LEU A 155 -1.81 -7.52 14.38
N HIS A 156 -2.38 -8.74 14.43
CA HIS A 156 -3.80 -8.95 14.24
C HIS A 156 -4.46 -9.01 15.61
N HIS A 157 -5.45 -8.16 15.84
CA HIS A 157 -6.21 -8.20 17.08
C HIS A 157 -7.67 -7.78 16.85
N ASP A 158 -8.55 -8.27 17.70
CA ASP A 158 -9.98 -8.05 17.62
C ASP A 158 -10.59 -8.01 19.03
N TYR A 159 -11.73 -7.35 19.16
CA TYR A 159 -12.47 -7.21 20.43
C TYR A 159 -11.59 -6.85 21.63
N ASP A 160 -10.46 -6.19 21.40
CA ASP A 160 -9.59 -5.78 22.48
C ASP A 160 -10.11 -4.54 23.22
N THR A 161 -9.72 -4.45 24.47
CA THR A 161 -9.70 -3.20 25.23
C THR A 161 -8.27 -2.66 25.25
N ALA A 162 -8.06 -1.38 25.55
CA ALA A 162 -6.73 -0.79 25.68
C ALA A 162 -5.81 -1.60 26.63
N SER A 163 -6.36 -2.11 27.73
CA SER A 163 -5.60 -2.93 28.69
C SER A 163 -5.22 -4.30 28.13
N MET A 164 -6.05 -4.89 27.28
CA MET A 164 -5.74 -6.16 26.60
C MET A 164 -4.67 -5.95 25.53
N LEU A 165 -4.84 -4.97 24.67
CA LEU A 165 -3.87 -4.62 23.63
C LEU A 165 -2.50 -4.27 24.26
N ARG A 166 -2.48 -3.46 25.33
CA ARG A 166 -1.24 -3.13 26.07
C ARG A 166 -0.51 -4.39 26.52
N ARG A 167 -1.21 -5.34 27.16
CA ARG A 167 -0.59 -6.60 27.62
C ARG A 167 -0.06 -7.45 26.48
N LYS A 168 -0.82 -7.53 25.36
CA LYS A 168 -0.37 -8.28 24.16
C LYS A 168 0.94 -7.69 23.62
N LEU A 169 0.97 -6.38 23.35
CA LEU A 169 2.15 -5.70 22.83
C LEU A 169 3.33 -5.74 23.80
N ASP A 170 3.13 -5.43 25.07
CA ASP A 170 4.16 -5.51 26.11
C ASP A 170 4.83 -6.90 26.16
N SER A 171 4.03 -7.96 26.13
CA SER A 171 4.52 -9.34 26.17
C SER A 171 5.32 -9.66 24.90
N ALA A 172 4.75 -9.35 23.74
CA ALA A 172 5.37 -9.62 22.44
C ALA A 172 6.68 -8.86 22.23
N ILE A 173 6.70 -7.55 22.58
CA ILE A 173 7.89 -6.72 22.48
C ILE A 173 9.01 -7.26 23.39
N ARG A 174 8.71 -7.57 24.66
CA ARG A 174 9.71 -8.18 25.58
C ARG A 174 10.24 -9.50 25.06
N GLY A 175 9.37 -10.35 24.49
CA GLY A 175 9.78 -11.60 23.85
C GLY A 175 10.76 -11.35 22.70
N ALA A 176 10.45 -10.40 21.82
CA ALA A 176 11.28 -10.06 20.68
C ALA A 176 12.60 -9.36 21.05
N GLN A 177 12.64 -8.63 22.15
CA GLN A 177 13.87 -8.01 22.67
C GLN A 177 14.94 -9.05 23.06
N ALA A 178 14.56 -10.27 23.42
CA ALA A 178 15.51 -11.38 23.64
C ALA A 178 16.32 -11.73 22.38
N TYR A 179 15.83 -11.35 21.20
CA TYR A 179 16.50 -11.53 19.90
C TYR A 179 17.16 -10.23 19.41
N GLY A 180 17.13 -9.16 20.21
CA GLY A 180 17.72 -7.86 19.89
C GLY A 180 16.82 -6.94 19.05
N PHE A 181 15.55 -7.29 18.83
CA PHE A 181 14.60 -6.43 18.11
C PHE A 181 14.02 -5.35 19.03
N PHE A 182 13.57 -4.25 18.47
CA PHE A 182 12.83 -3.18 19.13
C PHE A 182 13.57 -2.48 20.28
N GLN A 183 14.87 -2.70 20.45
CA GLN A 183 15.63 -2.05 21.50
C GLN A 183 16.81 -1.26 20.95
N GLY A 184 16.84 0.04 21.22
CA GLY A 184 17.96 0.90 20.90
C GLY A 184 19.18 0.68 21.81
N PRO A 185 20.34 1.28 21.46
CA PRO A 185 21.54 1.25 22.31
C PRO A 185 21.37 1.88 23.68
N ASP A 186 20.40 2.79 23.82
CA ASP A 186 20.00 3.44 25.07
C ASP A 186 19.10 2.56 25.96
N GLY A 187 18.70 1.39 25.47
CA GLY A 187 17.76 0.48 26.13
C GLY A 187 16.29 0.86 25.97
N ALA A 188 15.99 1.96 25.26
CA ALA A 188 14.61 2.34 24.97
C ALA A 188 13.96 1.42 23.92
N THR A 189 12.66 1.23 24.05
CA THR A 189 11.85 0.49 23.09
C THR A 189 11.45 1.39 21.92
N HIS A 190 11.70 0.91 20.69
CA HIS A 190 11.30 1.57 19.46
C HIS A 190 10.78 0.56 18.46
N PHE A 191 9.65 0.82 17.83
CA PHE A 191 9.12 0.01 16.73
C PHE A 191 8.24 0.82 15.79
N ALA A 192 8.16 0.37 14.54
CA ALA A 192 7.11 0.75 13.61
C ALA A 192 5.95 -0.26 13.71
N PHE A 193 4.76 0.14 13.28
CA PHE A 193 3.56 -0.66 13.39
C PHE A 193 2.83 -0.80 12.05
N ILE A 194 2.29 -2.00 11.81
CA ILE A 194 1.24 -2.27 10.82
C ILE A 194 0.12 -3.02 11.52
N HIS A 195 -1.11 -2.49 11.45
CA HIS A 195 -2.30 -3.15 11.94
C HIS A 195 -2.74 -4.26 10.95
N GLY A 196 -2.69 -5.52 11.39
CA GLY A 196 -2.92 -6.69 10.54
C GLY A 196 -4.31 -6.74 9.90
N ASN A 197 -5.33 -6.31 10.63
CA ASN A 197 -6.72 -6.30 10.16
C ASN A 197 -7.10 -5.02 9.40
N TRP A 198 -6.15 -4.17 9.01
CA TRP A 198 -6.42 -2.86 8.41
C TRP A 198 -7.34 -1.97 9.27
N GLY A 199 -7.39 -2.23 10.57
CA GLY A 199 -8.36 -1.69 11.51
C GLY A 199 -7.81 -0.64 12.47
N LEU A 200 -6.65 -0.03 12.19
CA LEU A 200 -5.99 0.94 13.06
C LEU A 200 -7.00 1.89 13.71
N ASP A 201 -6.87 2.08 15.03
CA ASP A 201 -7.69 3.02 15.80
C ASP A 201 -9.19 2.73 15.66
N ASN A 202 -9.56 1.48 15.85
CA ASN A 202 -10.92 0.94 15.78
C ASN A 202 -11.69 1.29 14.49
N SER A 203 -10.98 1.56 13.40
CA SER A 203 -11.56 2.14 12.19
C SER A 203 -12.53 1.23 11.45
N ASN A 204 -12.40 -0.08 11.61
CA ASN A 204 -13.30 -1.10 11.07
C ASN A 204 -14.16 -1.76 12.16
N GLY A 205 -14.20 -1.16 13.36
CA GLY A 205 -14.99 -1.62 14.50
C GLY A 205 -14.34 -2.73 15.30
N PRO A 206 -14.99 -3.19 16.37
CA PRO A 206 -14.37 -4.08 17.36
C PRO A 206 -14.01 -5.46 16.81
N LEU A 207 -14.64 -5.94 15.74
CA LEU A 207 -14.27 -7.20 15.07
C LEU A 207 -12.86 -7.14 14.44
N MET A 208 -12.33 -5.94 14.21
CA MET A 208 -11.04 -5.73 13.57
C MET A 208 -10.04 -4.98 14.45
N CYS A 209 -10.44 -4.54 15.67
CA CYS A 209 -9.61 -3.82 16.63
C CYS A 209 -10.28 -3.77 18.01
N GLY A 210 -11.16 -2.79 18.30
CA GLY A 210 -11.87 -2.59 19.55
C GLY A 210 -11.27 -1.51 20.45
N VAL A 211 -10.21 -0.82 20.03
CA VAL A 211 -9.48 0.17 20.86
C VAL A 211 -9.51 1.54 20.19
N ASP A 212 -10.26 2.47 20.78
CA ASP A 212 -10.43 3.85 20.26
C ASP A 212 -9.26 4.78 20.62
N GLU A 213 -8.43 4.41 21.59
CA GLU A 213 -7.22 5.12 22.04
C GLU A 213 -5.92 4.45 21.57
N GLU A 214 -5.95 3.77 20.46
CA GLU A 214 -4.84 2.92 19.99
C GLU A 214 -3.60 3.73 19.63
N LEU A 215 -3.73 4.90 19.00
CA LEU A 215 -2.58 5.70 18.58
C LEU A 215 -1.75 6.15 19.79
N ARG A 216 -2.42 6.61 20.84
CA ARG A 216 -1.76 7.01 22.09
C ARG A 216 -1.09 5.81 22.77
N LEU A 217 -1.78 4.67 22.82
CA LEU A 217 -1.27 3.45 23.41
C LEU A 217 -0.01 2.96 22.70
N LEU A 218 -0.02 2.95 21.39
CA LEU A 218 1.13 2.58 20.55
C LEU A 218 2.33 3.49 20.85
N ARG A 219 2.11 4.83 20.88
CA ARG A 219 3.17 5.79 21.23
C ARG A 219 3.75 5.55 22.63
N GLU A 220 2.91 5.31 23.62
CA GLU A 220 3.34 5.04 25.00
C GLU A 220 4.20 3.77 25.12
N LEU A 221 4.01 2.82 24.23
CA LEU A 221 4.80 1.58 24.14
C LEU A 221 6.08 1.72 23.33
N GLY A 222 6.32 2.87 22.70
CA GLY A 222 7.52 3.16 21.93
C GLY A 222 7.35 3.09 20.41
N CYS A 223 6.12 2.98 19.91
CA CYS A 223 5.85 3.09 18.49
C CYS A 223 6.19 4.50 17.99
N PHE A 224 6.96 4.59 16.91
CA PHE A 224 7.35 5.87 16.31
C PHE A 224 6.54 6.23 15.06
N ALA A 225 6.02 5.24 14.32
CA ALA A 225 5.23 5.46 13.11
C ALA A 225 4.34 4.26 12.77
N ASP A 226 3.21 4.55 12.12
CA ASP A 226 2.33 3.58 11.51
C ASP A 226 2.54 3.50 9.99
N TYR A 227 2.55 2.27 9.46
CA TYR A 227 2.74 1.95 8.05
C TYR A 227 1.54 1.20 7.43
N THR A 228 0.41 1.14 8.12
CA THR A 228 -0.80 0.40 7.69
C THR A 228 -1.32 0.88 6.34
N PHE A 229 -1.27 2.17 6.05
CA PHE A 229 -1.94 2.75 4.89
C PHE A 229 -1.07 2.81 3.62
N PRO A 230 -1.66 2.70 2.41
CA PRO A 230 -3.10 2.76 2.11
C PRO A 230 -3.83 1.44 2.41
N SER A 231 -5.09 1.54 2.84
CA SER A 231 -6.03 0.44 3.04
C SER A 231 -7.20 0.58 2.07
N VAL A 232 -6.89 0.51 0.78
CA VAL A 232 -7.86 0.76 -0.30
C VAL A 232 -9.00 -0.24 -0.22
N TYR A 233 -10.23 0.25 -0.41
CA TYR A 233 -11.51 -0.47 -0.32
C TYR A 233 -12.04 -0.68 1.10
N GLU A 234 -11.27 -0.30 2.13
CA GLU A 234 -11.69 -0.39 3.52
C GLU A 234 -12.19 0.95 4.06
N ASP A 235 -13.05 0.90 5.09
CA ASP A 235 -13.50 2.10 5.80
C ASP A 235 -12.40 2.75 6.63
N SER A 236 -11.30 2.06 6.81
CA SER A 236 -10.10 2.57 7.47
C SER A 236 -9.29 3.53 6.61
N GLN A 237 -9.46 3.53 5.27
CA GLN A 237 -8.68 4.42 4.40
C GLN A 237 -8.72 5.87 4.87
N PRO A 238 -7.56 6.54 5.07
CA PRO A 238 -7.52 7.96 5.35
C PRO A 238 -8.10 8.81 4.20
N PRO A 239 -8.65 10.00 4.50
CA PRO A 239 -9.13 10.91 3.45
C PRO A 239 -8.02 11.57 2.66
N PHE A 240 -6.77 11.49 3.14
CA PHE A 240 -5.58 12.05 2.51
C PHE A 240 -4.90 11.00 1.62
N VAL A 241 -4.20 11.45 0.56
CA VAL A 241 -3.45 10.58 -0.34
C VAL A 241 -2.01 11.06 -0.52
N ASN A 242 -1.10 10.13 -0.79
CA ASN A 242 0.28 10.43 -1.18
C ASN A 242 0.99 11.41 -0.22
N THR A 243 0.83 11.21 1.07
CA THR A 243 1.37 12.11 2.10
C THR A 243 1.90 11.35 3.31
N ILE A 244 2.84 11.98 4.01
CA ILE A 244 3.31 11.60 5.34
C ILE A 244 2.84 12.71 6.28
N TYR A 245 2.20 12.34 7.38
CA TYR A 245 1.64 13.32 8.32
C TYR A 245 1.64 12.77 9.74
N ALA A 246 1.43 13.63 10.72
CA ALA A 246 1.25 13.20 12.10
C ALA A 246 -0.23 13.11 12.44
N ALA A 247 -0.58 12.17 13.32
CA ALA A 247 -1.92 11.98 13.86
C ALA A 247 -1.90 12.11 15.38
N ARG A 248 -3.01 12.59 15.93
CA ARG A 248 -3.24 12.69 17.36
C ARG A 248 -4.50 11.94 17.71
N ASP A 249 -4.39 11.12 18.74
CA ASP A 249 -5.50 10.41 19.36
C ASP A 249 -6.50 11.38 19.99
N ASP A 250 -7.78 11.16 19.77
CA ASP A 250 -8.87 11.96 20.37
C ASP A 250 -9.90 11.08 21.10
N ASP A 251 -9.51 9.85 21.44
CA ASP A 251 -10.33 8.83 22.13
C ASP A 251 -11.60 8.43 21.32
N GLN A 252 -11.56 8.61 19.98
CA GLN A 252 -12.60 8.18 19.07
C GLN A 252 -12.02 7.37 17.91
N PRO A 253 -12.78 6.46 17.30
CA PRO A 253 -12.32 5.74 16.14
C PRO A 253 -11.85 6.67 15.01
N LYS A 254 -10.76 6.29 14.34
CA LYS A 254 -10.24 7.01 13.16
C LYS A 254 -9.64 8.40 13.47
N SER A 255 -9.07 8.60 14.64
CA SER A 255 -8.36 9.83 15.02
C SER A 255 -7.30 10.25 13.99
N TYR A 256 -6.66 9.28 13.32
CA TYR A 256 -5.68 9.52 12.26
C TYR A 256 -6.27 10.25 11.02
N ARG A 257 -7.57 10.38 10.89
CA ARG A 257 -8.21 11.17 9.82
C ARG A 257 -8.07 12.68 10.02
N ARG A 258 -7.48 13.10 11.13
CA ARG A 258 -7.12 14.48 11.40
C ARG A 258 -5.63 14.68 11.17
N TRP A 259 -5.31 15.53 10.20
CA TRP A 259 -3.94 15.82 9.78
C TRP A 259 -3.25 16.79 10.74
N PHE A 260 -2.01 16.47 11.11
CA PHE A 260 -1.10 17.36 11.83
C PHE A 260 0.25 17.39 11.10
N PRO A 261 1.04 18.50 11.20
CA PRO A 261 2.39 18.51 10.68
C PRO A 261 3.27 17.52 11.46
N ILE A 262 4.27 16.94 10.79
CA ILE A 262 5.17 15.95 11.40
C ILE A 262 5.89 16.53 12.63
N SER A 263 6.23 17.82 12.61
CA SER A 263 6.83 18.52 13.75
C SER A 263 5.99 18.44 15.05
N ALA A 264 4.71 18.18 14.94
CA ALA A 264 3.83 18.03 16.10
C ALA A 264 4.19 16.83 16.98
N VAL A 265 4.77 15.76 16.41
CA VAL A 265 5.27 14.61 17.19
C VAL A 265 6.42 15.02 18.10
N LYS A 266 7.30 15.91 17.64
CA LYS A 266 8.44 16.39 18.42
C LYS A 266 8.02 17.20 19.65
N THR A 267 6.92 17.93 19.55
CA THR A 267 6.39 18.77 20.64
C THR A 267 5.42 18.02 21.54
N GLY A 268 5.09 16.75 21.22
CA GLY A 268 4.04 15.99 21.92
C GLY A 268 2.61 16.44 21.57
N ALA A 269 2.44 17.28 20.55
CA ALA A 269 1.12 17.71 20.07
C ALA A 269 0.44 16.70 19.14
N ALA A 270 1.16 15.66 18.70
CA ALA A 270 0.64 14.49 18.00
C ALA A 270 1.32 13.23 18.54
N ASP A 271 0.69 12.08 18.29
CA ASP A 271 1.12 10.79 18.84
C ASP A 271 2.02 10.03 17.87
N LEU A 272 1.60 9.81 16.65
CA LEU A 272 2.32 9.00 15.67
C LEU A 272 2.48 9.71 14.32
N VAL A 273 3.54 9.34 13.59
CA VAL A 273 3.63 9.62 12.15
C VAL A 273 2.89 8.52 11.39
N ILE A 274 2.02 8.92 10.49
CA ILE A 274 1.33 8.02 9.54
C ILE A 274 2.06 8.08 8.21
N PHE A 275 2.61 6.95 7.81
CA PHE A 275 3.41 6.83 6.60
C PHE A 275 2.60 6.12 5.49
N GLN A 276 2.00 6.89 4.59
CA GLN A 276 1.23 6.30 3.49
C GLN A 276 2.11 5.82 2.33
N GLY A 277 1.62 4.80 1.62
CA GLY A 277 2.15 4.39 0.33
C GLY A 277 1.48 5.14 -0.83
N PRO A 278 1.90 4.86 -2.07
CA PRO A 278 1.38 5.53 -3.25
C PRO A 278 -0.09 5.14 -3.51
N LEU A 279 -0.87 6.14 -3.94
CA LEU A 279 -2.19 5.94 -4.53
C LEU A 279 -2.23 6.68 -5.87
N VAL A 280 -2.24 5.95 -6.99
CA VAL A 280 -2.19 6.54 -8.33
C VAL A 280 -3.16 5.85 -9.27
N PHE A 281 -4.15 6.57 -9.77
CA PHE A 281 -4.97 6.09 -10.87
C PHE A 281 -4.17 6.08 -12.17
N ALA A 282 -4.35 5.03 -12.96
CA ALA A 282 -3.69 4.84 -14.24
C ALA A 282 -4.62 4.19 -15.27
N PRO A 283 -4.43 4.49 -16.57
CA PRO A 283 -5.13 3.78 -17.61
C PRO A 283 -4.95 2.26 -17.51
N SER A 284 -6.02 1.52 -17.80
CA SER A 284 -6.03 0.07 -17.79
C SER A 284 -6.64 -0.45 -19.09
N THR A 285 -6.15 -1.58 -19.57
CA THR A 285 -6.74 -2.30 -20.70
C THR A 285 -7.87 -3.24 -20.28
N ARG A 286 -8.11 -3.38 -18.96
CA ARG A 286 -9.12 -4.29 -18.41
C ARG A 286 -10.51 -3.63 -18.40
N PRO A 287 -11.50 -4.15 -19.17
CA PRO A 287 -12.86 -3.61 -19.15
C PRO A 287 -13.51 -3.65 -17.77
N ALA A 288 -13.25 -4.71 -16.99
CA ALA A 288 -13.77 -4.87 -15.63
C ALA A 288 -13.33 -3.74 -14.67
N SER A 289 -12.23 -3.04 -14.98
CA SER A 289 -11.77 -1.87 -14.25
C SER A 289 -12.34 -0.55 -14.78
N LEU A 290 -13.27 -0.59 -15.74
CA LEU A 290 -13.75 0.58 -16.48
C LEU A 290 -12.60 1.40 -17.08
N PHE A 291 -11.55 0.68 -17.52
CA PHE A 291 -10.32 1.23 -18.11
C PHE A 291 -9.49 2.13 -17.17
N LEU A 292 -9.74 2.09 -15.87
CA LEU A 292 -9.02 2.87 -14.87
C LEU A 292 -8.62 1.98 -13.69
N ASP A 293 -7.33 1.75 -13.51
CA ASP A 293 -6.76 1.02 -12.37
C ASP A 293 -6.27 1.99 -11.28
N LEU A 294 -6.31 1.52 -10.04
CA LEU A 294 -5.70 2.21 -8.90
C LEU A 294 -4.46 1.42 -8.45
N ASP A 295 -3.29 2.03 -8.48
CA ASP A 295 -2.04 1.48 -7.95
C ASP A 295 -1.85 1.99 -6.52
N ASP A 296 -1.78 1.07 -5.57
CA ASP A 296 -1.67 1.30 -4.14
C ASP A 296 -0.33 0.82 -3.54
N GLY A 297 0.61 0.43 -4.40
CA GLY A 297 1.89 -0.12 -3.97
C GLY A 297 1.85 -1.59 -3.55
N ASN A 298 0.67 -2.23 -3.50
CA ASN A 298 0.54 -3.66 -3.18
C ASN A 298 1.13 -4.53 -4.29
N ILE A 299 2.02 -5.45 -3.92
CA ILE A 299 2.67 -6.42 -4.81
C ILE A 299 2.16 -7.81 -4.45
N HIS A 300 1.49 -8.47 -5.39
CA HIS A 300 0.93 -9.82 -5.22
C HIS A 300 0.85 -10.55 -6.57
N PRO A 301 0.61 -11.88 -6.62
CA PRO A 301 0.68 -12.68 -7.85
C PRO A 301 -0.18 -12.14 -9.00
N ALA A 302 -1.40 -11.68 -8.71
CA ALA A 302 -2.27 -11.09 -9.74
C ALA A 302 -1.86 -9.67 -10.17
N ARG A 303 -0.94 -9.04 -9.43
CA ARG A 303 -0.45 -7.68 -9.69
C ARG A 303 1.02 -7.53 -9.26
N PRO A 304 1.94 -8.22 -9.92
CA PRO A 304 3.35 -8.18 -9.58
C PRO A 304 3.95 -6.78 -9.81
N ALA A 305 5.11 -6.54 -9.23
CA ALA A 305 5.90 -5.35 -9.51
C ALA A 305 6.27 -5.29 -11.01
N ALA A 306 6.33 -4.07 -11.57
CA ALA A 306 6.63 -3.85 -12.98
C ALA A 306 7.17 -2.43 -13.21
N PRO A 307 7.95 -2.17 -14.29
CA PRO A 307 8.52 -0.86 -14.59
C PRO A 307 7.52 0.29 -14.59
N ASN A 308 6.37 0.11 -15.22
CA ASN A 308 5.33 1.14 -15.27
C ASN A 308 4.67 1.40 -13.90
N ARG A 309 4.75 0.46 -12.96
CA ARG A 309 4.32 0.66 -11.57
C ARG A 309 5.36 1.47 -10.80
N VAL A 310 6.66 1.18 -11.00
CA VAL A 310 7.75 1.99 -10.43
C VAL A 310 7.58 3.46 -10.80
N ASP A 311 7.33 3.77 -12.08
CA ASP A 311 7.10 5.15 -12.53
C ASP A 311 5.88 5.80 -11.85
N ARG A 312 4.83 5.03 -11.55
CA ARG A 312 3.66 5.53 -10.80
C ARG A 312 3.99 5.81 -9.35
N TRP A 313 4.75 4.91 -8.70
CA TRP A 313 5.14 5.06 -7.31
C TRP A 313 6.02 6.29 -7.10
N VAL A 314 7.02 6.51 -7.96
CA VAL A 314 7.86 7.71 -7.91
C VAL A 314 7.03 8.97 -8.23
N ARG A 315 6.11 8.89 -9.20
CA ARG A 315 5.22 10.02 -9.55
C ARG A 315 4.22 10.38 -8.45
N ALA A 316 3.89 9.45 -7.53
CA ALA A 316 3.09 9.77 -6.34
C ALA A 316 3.73 10.91 -5.53
N ASN A 317 5.04 11.08 -5.67
CA ASN A 317 5.81 12.20 -5.14
C ASN A 317 5.57 12.45 -3.65
N ILE A 318 5.56 11.34 -2.88
CA ILE A 318 5.36 11.41 -1.42
C ILE A 318 6.62 12.01 -0.80
N HIS A 319 6.49 13.16 -0.19
CA HIS A 319 7.60 13.90 0.42
C HIS A 319 7.13 14.70 1.64
N VAL A 320 8.06 15.28 2.38
CA VAL A 320 7.76 16.29 3.40
C VAL A 320 8.03 17.68 2.81
N PRO A 321 7.23 18.72 3.21
CA PRO A 321 7.31 20.05 2.60
C PRO A 321 8.70 20.67 2.63
N GLU A 322 9.48 20.39 3.67
CA GLU A 322 10.81 20.96 3.89
C GLU A 322 11.89 20.39 2.96
N ARG A 323 11.62 19.17 2.40
CA ARG A 323 12.53 18.47 1.49
C ARG A 323 11.73 17.84 0.31
N PRO A 324 11.22 18.67 -0.61
CA PRO A 324 10.50 18.18 -1.78
C PRO A 324 11.37 17.38 -2.76
N ASP A 325 12.69 17.49 -2.63
CA ASP A 325 13.70 16.71 -3.33
C ASP A 325 13.88 15.29 -2.73
N TRP A 326 13.21 14.94 -1.62
CA TRP A 326 13.25 13.63 -0.98
C TRP A 326 11.92 12.90 -1.18
N ILE A 327 11.88 11.97 -2.13
CA ILE A 327 10.68 11.19 -2.46
C ILE A 327 10.74 9.83 -1.77
N PHE A 328 9.69 9.49 -1.04
CA PHE A 328 9.54 8.22 -0.36
C PHE A 328 8.61 7.30 -1.16
N VAL A 329 9.10 6.12 -1.53
CA VAL A 329 8.37 5.09 -2.24
C VAL A 329 8.17 3.91 -1.31
N LYS A 330 6.98 3.77 -0.73
CA LYS A 330 6.58 2.65 0.11
C LYS A 330 5.78 1.64 -0.71
N VAL A 331 6.28 0.42 -0.85
CA VAL A 331 5.55 -0.71 -1.42
C VAL A 331 5.38 -1.80 -0.38
N PHE A 332 4.36 -2.66 -0.55
CA PHE A 332 4.09 -3.74 0.41
C PHE A 332 3.66 -5.03 -0.28
N ALA A 333 3.76 -6.12 0.44
CA ALA A 333 3.33 -7.46 0.03
C ALA A 333 2.97 -8.30 1.26
N HIS A 334 2.54 -9.54 1.00
CA HIS A 334 2.56 -10.66 1.94
C HIS A 334 3.56 -11.69 1.42
N GLY A 335 4.84 -11.31 1.44
CA GLY A 335 5.90 -11.93 0.62
C GLY A 335 6.37 -13.31 1.08
N VAL A 336 5.72 -13.93 2.08
CA VAL A 336 6.10 -15.23 2.62
C VAL A 336 4.90 -16.14 2.92
N THR A 337 3.68 -15.71 2.56
CA THR A 337 2.45 -16.46 2.88
C THR A 337 2.25 -17.71 2.03
N SER A 338 2.64 -17.64 0.75
CA SER A 338 2.60 -18.76 -0.20
C SER A 338 3.82 -18.78 -1.11
N PRO A 339 4.12 -19.86 -1.82
CA PRO A 339 5.18 -19.88 -2.83
C PRO A 339 4.97 -18.87 -3.96
N GLU A 340 3.72 -18.63 -4.34
CA GLU A 340 3.35 -17.65 -5.38
C GLU A 340 3.59 -16.22 -4.90
N ASP A 341 3.27 -15.91 -3.64
CA ASP A 341 3.55 -14.61 -3.03
C ASP A 341 5.06 -14.40 -2.89
N GLU A 342 5.79 -15.41 -2.44
CA GLU A 342 7.25 -15.39 -2.36
C GLU A 342 7.89 -15.06 -3.71
N ASP A 343 7.44 -15.69 -4.80
CA ASP A 343 7.94 -15.41 -6.16
C ASP A 343 7.71 -13.95 -6.60
N THR A 344 6.73 -13.25 -6.03
CA THR A 344 6.52 -11.83 -6.36
C THR A 344 7.55 -10.90 -5.75
N VAL A 345 8.23 -11.32 -4.67
CA VAL A 345 9.18 -10.49 -3.90
C VAL A 345 10.64 -10.96 -3.98
N VAL A 346 10.89 -12.23 -4.29
CA VAL A 346 12.26 -12.76 -4.46
C VAL A 346 12.51 -13.37 -5.83
N GLY A 347 11.50 -13.41 -6.70
CA GLY A 347 11.57 -14.03 -8.02
C GLY A 347 12.02 -13.08 -9.14
N PRO A 348 12.10 -13.62 -10.38
CA PRO A 348 12.65 -12.89 -11.53
C PRO A 348 11.90 -11.61 -11.90
N THR A 349 10.62 -11.50 -11.55
CA THR A 349 9.84 -10.29 -11.87
C THR A 349 10.24 -9.11 -10.97
N PHE A 350 10.50 -9.38 -9.72
CA PHE A 350 11.00 -8.34 -8.80
C PHE A 350 12.45 -7.96 -9.12
N ASP A 351 13.30 -8.93 -9.48
CA ASP A 351 14.67 -8.71 -9.96
C ASP A 351 14.70 -7.70 -11.14
N ARG A 352 13.87 -7.93 -12.16
CA ARG A 352 13.72 -6.97 -13.28
C ARG A 352 13.21 -5.60 -12.84
N THR A 353 12.37 -5.57 -11.83
CA THR A 353 11.81 -4.31 -11.31
C THR A 353 12.88 -3.51 -10.57
N LEU A 354 13.71 -4.14 -9.75
CA LEU A 354 14.86 -3.51 -9.11
C LEU A 354 15.88 -3.04 -10.14
N THR A 355 16.19 -3.85 -11.15
CA THR A 355 17.05 -3.45 -12.28
C THR A 355 16.51 -2.17 -12.96
N TYR A 356 15.20 -2.10 -13.22
CA TYR A 356 14.59 -0.90 -13.80
C TYR A 356 14.68 0.30 -12.88
N LEU A 357 14.40 0.12 -11.58
CA LEU A 357 14.49 1.17 -10.57
C LEU A 357 15.90 1.77 -10.54
N GLU A 358 16.93 0.92 -10.51
CA GLU A 358 18.34 1.33 -10.52
C GLU A 358 18.72 2.04 -11.83
N GLN A 359 18.35 1.52 -12.97
CA GLN A 359 18.68 2.14 -14.27
C GLN A 359 17.97 3.47 -14.48
N ARG A 360 16.73 3.62 -13.98
CA ARG A 360 15.89 4.78 -14.24
C ARG A 360 16.02 5.87 -13.19
N TYR A 361 16.26 5.51 -11.95
CA TYR A 361 16.21 6.40 -10.79
C TYR A 361 17.49 6.41 -9.96
N ASN A 362 18.62 6.03 -10.57
CA ASN A 362 19.95 6.05 -9.94
C ASN A 362 21.04 6.50 -10.93
N ASP A 363 20.80 7.58 -11.68
CA ASP A 363 21.77 8.13 -12.64
C ASP A 363 22.85 9.01 -11.99
N GLY A 364 22.74 9.27 -10.69
CA GLY A 364 23.71 10.07 -9.92
C GLY A 364 23.65 11.58 -10.18
N HIS A 365 22.79 12.05 -11.09
CA HIS A 365 22.66 13.45 -11.47
C HIS A 365 21.27 14.00 -11.24
N ARG A 366 20.26 13.37 -11.83
CA ARG A 366 18.85 13.72 -11.68
C ARG A 366 18.21 12.97 -10.53
N TYR A 367 18.57 11.70 -10.41
CA TYR A 367 18.03 10.80 -9.38
C TYR A 367 19.15 10.07 -8.64
N ILE A 368 18.97 9.96 -7.33
CA ILE A 368 19.83 9.22 -6.42
C ILE A 368 18.96 8.25 -5.65
N LEU A 369 19.15 6.96 -5.89
CA LEU A 369 18.37 5.90 -5.25
C LEU A 369 18.97 5.50 -3.90
N HIS A 370 18.11 5.25 -2.92
CA HIS A 370 18.46 4.70 -1.62
C HIS A 370 17.51 3.56 -1.26
N TYR A 371 18.05 2.41 -0.89
CA TYR A 371 17.28 1.33 -0.28
C TYR A 371 17.24 1.53 1.23
N VAL A 372 16.04 1.69 1.77
CA VAL A 372 15.86 2.02 3.19
C VAL A 372 14.84 1.10 3.86
N THR A 373 14.98 0.90 5.18
CA THR A 373 13.96 0.29 6.03
C THR A 373 12.90 1.32 6.47
N ALA A 374 11.83 0.86 7.08
CA ALA A 374 10.79 1.74 7.63
C ALA A 374 11.38 2.67 8.71
N ARG A 375 12.24 2.16 9.60
CA ARG A 375 12.94 2.97 10.61
C ARG A 375 13.84 4.03 9.99
N GLU A 376 14.65 3.67 8.99
CA GLU A 376 15.51 4.61 8.28
C GLU A 376 14.69 5.68 7.54
N ALA A 377 13.57 5.31 6.91
CA ALA A 377 12.66 6.26 6.26
C ALA A 377 12.04 7.24 7.27
N TYR A 378 11.63 6.75 8.45
CA TYR A 378 11.17 7.63 9.52
C TYR A 378 12.26 8.62 9.95
N ASN A 379 13.49 8.16 10.15
CA ASN A 379 14.62 9.01 10.50
C ASN A 379 14.87 10.10 9.46
N LEU A 380 14.80 9.76 8.18
CA LEU A 380 14.90 10.71 7.07
C LEU A 380 13.79 11.74 7.09
N VAL A 381 12.54 11.31 7.33
CA VAL A 381 11.39 12.22 7.47
C VAL A 381 11.61 13.21 8.63
N ARG A 382 12.12 12.73 9.76
CA ARG A 382 12.44 13.58 10.92
C ARG A 382 13.58 14.56 10.62
N ALA A 383 14.66 14.08 10.00
CA ALA A 383 15.79 14.90 9.56
C ALA A 383 15.33 15.99 8.57
N ALA A 384 14.51 15.61 7.58
CA ALA A 384 13.93 16.56 6.62
C ALA A 384 13.09 17.64 7.31
N THR A 385 12.20 17.24 8.24
CA THR A 385 11.33 18.16 9.01
C THR A 385 12.14 19.11 9.91
N ASP A 386 13.30 18.67 10.40
CA ASP A 386 14.21 19.49 11.19
C ASP A 386 15.13 20.38 10.30
N GLY A 387 14.97 20.31 8.97
CA GLY A 387 15.67 21.16 8.00
C GLY A 387 17.17 20.83 7.86
N VAL A 388 17.60 19.62 8.19
CA VAL A 388 19.01 19.22 8.06
C VAL A 388 19.46 19.21 6.60
N GLN A 389 20.75 19.45 6.39
CA GLN A 389 21.37 19.54 5.07
C GLN A 389 22.46 18.46 4.93
N GLY A 390 22.80 18.11 3.70
CA GLY A 390 23.88 17.16 3.40
C GLY A 390 23.39 15.83 2.87
N ASP A 391 24.27 14.82 2.96
CA ASP A 391 24.00 13.48 2.46
C ASP A 391 22.91 12.78 3.32
N PRO A 392 21.79 12.35 2.73
CA PRO A 392 20.73 11.65 3.44
C PRO A 392 21.21 10.40 4.20
N GLN A 393 22.22 9.71 3.72
CA GLN A 393 22.72 8.50 4.35
C GLN A 393 23.25 8.75 5.78
N SER A 394 23.67 9.98 6.08
CA SER A 394 24.11 10.39 7.43
C SER A 394 22.95 10.42 8.45
N TYR A 395 21.70 10.31 7.98
CA TYR A 395 20.50 10.45 8.82
C TYR A 395 19.70 9.16 8.96
N PHE A 396 20.22 8.01 8.51
CA PHE A 396 19.52 6.73 8.67
C PHE A 396 19.29 6.32 10.14
N ASP A 397 20.10 6.86 11.06
CA ASP A 397 20.01 6.66 12.51
C ASP A 397 19.77 7.97 13.28
N TYR A 398 19.04 8.93 12.69
CA TYR A 398 18.94 10.32 13.18
C TYR A 398 18.30 10.45 14.57
N VAL A 399 17.12 9.85 14.79
CA VAL A 399 16.40 9.90 16.07
C VAL A 399 16.11 8.52 16.64
N ILE A 400 15.93 7.52 15.80
CA ILE A 400 15.78 6.13 16.22
C ILE A 400 17.03 5.38 15.79
N PRO A 401 17.92 5.03 16.73
CA PRO A 401 19.15 4.33 16.40
C PRO A 401 18.88 2.91 15.93
N GLN A 402 19.87 2.31 15.24
CA GLN A 402 19.78 0.91 14.85
C GLN A 402 19.59 0.00 16.07
N TYR A 403 18.74 -1.01 15.93
CA TYR A 403 18.47 -1.96 17.01
C TYR A 403 19.70 -2.83 17.34
N ARG A 404 19.78 -3.30 18.60
CA ARG A 404 20.88 -4.10 19.11
C ARG A 404 20.82 -5.57 18.66
N VAL A 405 20.80 -5.86 17.40
CA VAL A 405 20.83 -7.24 16.89
C VAL A 405 22.27 -7.76 16.88
N GLY A 406 22.78 -8.16 18.05
CA GLY A 406 24.17 -8.58 18.23
C GLY A 406 24.35 -10.08 18.53
N ALA A 407 25.57 -10.59 18.36
CA ALA A 407 25.90 -12.01 18.55
C ALA A 407 25.67 -12.53 20.00
N GLY A 408 25.70 -11.65 20.99
CA GLY A 408 25.62 -12.04 22.41
C GLY A 408 24.21 -12.28 22.95
N THR A 409 23.18 -11.74 22.29
CA THR A 409 21.80 -11.82 22.75
C THR A 409 21.14 -13.19 22.52
N VAL A 410 21.60 -13.94 21.54
CA VAL A 410 20.92 -15.17 21.05
C VAL A 410 21.60 -16.46 21.51
N GLU A 411 22.85 -16.43 21.96
CA GLU A 411 23.57 -17.64 22.35
C GLU A 411 22.92 -18.31 23.56
N THR A 412 22.45 -17.52 24.51
CA THR A 412 21.68 -18.02 25.68
C THR A 412 20.32 -18.59 25.28
N THR A 413 19.65 -18.00 24.29
CA THR A 413 18.33 -18.44 23.81
C THR A 413 18.44 -19.70 22.95
N ARG A 414 19.49 -19.85 22.12
CA ARG A 414 19.75 -21.08 21.34
C ARG A 414 19.96 -22.27 22.23
N HIS A 415 20.67 -22.12 23.36
CA HIS A 415 20.87 -23.20 24.34
C HIS A 415 19.56 -23.56 25.06
N ALA A 416 18.69 -22.59 25.35
CA ALA A 416 17.39 -22.84 25.98
C ALA A 416 16.44 -23.61 25.06
N VAL A 417 16.39 -23.24 23.77
CA VAL A 417 15.54 -23.91 22.75
C VAL A 417 16.05 -25.32 22.45
N SER A 418 17.37 -25.52 22.33
CA SER A 418 17.93 -26.88 22.12
C SER A 418 17.78 -27.83 23.32
N ALA A 419 17.62 -27.28 24.51
CA ALA A 419 17.39 -28.07 25.73
C ALA A 419 15.91 -28.43 25.95
N SER A 420 14.97 -27.77 25.25
CA SER A 420 13.54 -28.03 25.35
C SER A 420 12.97 -28.91 24.23
N THR A 421 13.81 -29.36 23.29
CA THR A 421 13.41 -30.34 22.26
C THR A 421 13.69 -31.75 22.78
N PRO A 422 12.66 -32.61 22.94
CA PRO A 422 12.82 -33.98 23.46
C PRO A 422 13.52 -34.90 22.47
#